data_1b282629f13ee2339063146ad5317e8d
#
_entry.id   1b282629f13ee2339063146ad5317e8d
#
_cell.length_a   1.000
_cell.length_b   1.000
_cell.length_c   1.000
_cell.angle_alpha   90.00
_cell.angle_beta   90.00
_cell.angle_gamma   90.00
#
_symmetry.space_group_name_H-M   'P 1'
#
loop_
_entity.id
_entity.type
_entity.pdbx_description
1 polymer ?
#
loop_
_entity_poly.entity_id
_entity_poly.type
_entity_poly.pdbx_seq_one_letter_code
_entity_poly.pdbx_strand_id
1 'polypeptide(L)'
;MDSKKLKQVVNQLKKQFKDFEVEKLIAHSNDESQTRDNLIHPFLNILNYQKIEDYTHEFVADLKDKRGKKVDIAITIGKKNPIILIECKRANQKLNDNHFRQLRDYCTDTPSAKIGILTNGIEYKFYTKQSNSLLYD
;
A
#
# COMPACT_ATOMS: atom_id res chain seq x y z
N MET A 1 17.93 6.75 0.38
CA MET A 1 17.37 8.08 0.04
C MET A 1 18.23 9.14 0.71
N ASP A 2 18.69 10.15 -0.02
CA ASP A 2 19.47 11.21 0.59
C ASP A 2 18.59 12.12 1.46
N SER A 3 19.26 12.84 2.41
CA SER A 3 18.58 13.69 3.38
C SER A 3 17.76 14.82 2.75
N LYS A 4 18.21 15.37 1.62
CA LYS A 4 17.52 16.44 0.90
C LYS A 4 16.21 15.91 0.29
N LYS A 5 16.28 14.74 -0.32
CA LYS A 5 15.12 14.07 -0.94
C LYS A 5 14.09 13.68 0.12
N LEU A 6 14.53 13.18 1.26
CA LEU A 6 13.66 12.86 2.38
C LEU A 6 12.92 14.11 2.90
N LYS A 7 13.61 15.23 3.06
CA LYS A 7 12.99 16.52 3.47
C LYS A 7 11.94 16.97 2.46
N GLN A 8 12.21 16.84 1.18
CA GLN A 8 11.24 17.18 0.13
C GLN A 8 9.99 16.32 0.22
N VAL A 9 10.13 15.01 0.39
CA VAL A 9 9.00 14.08 0.56
C VAL A 9 8.18 14.45 1.80
N VAL A 10 8.84 14.68 2.93
CA VAL A 10 8.14 15.08 4.18
C VAL A 10 7.37 16.38 3.99
N ASN A 11 7.96 17.39 3.32
CA ASN A 11 7.28 18.65 3.08
C ASN A 11 6.08 18.49 2.12
N GLN A 12 6.21 17.65 1.10
CA GLN A 12 5.09 17.34 0.21
C GLN A 12 3.97 16.61 0.95
N LEU A 13 4.30 15.65 1.83
CA LEU A 13 3.32 14.97 2.66
C LEU A 13 2.59 15.94 3.60
N LYS A 14 3.33 16.84 4.26
CA LYS A 14 2.73 17.87 5.10
C LYS A 14 1.82 18.81 4.34
N LYS A 15 2.17 19.17 3.11
CA LYS A 15 1.35 20.02 2.25
C LYS A 15 0.09 19.30 1.77
N GLN A 16 0.23 18.04 1.37
CA GLN A 16 -0.87 17.21 0.87
C GLN A 16 -1.86 16.84 1.97
N PHE A 17 -1.36 16.55 3.16
CA PHE A 17 -2.13 16.05 4.30
C PHE A 17 -2.11 17.06 5.47
N LYS A 18 -2.52 18.31 5.21
CA LYS A 18 -2.79 19.27 6.28
C LYS A 18 -3.98 18.79 7.11
N ASP A 19 -3.98 19.03 8.41
CA ASP A 19 -4.97 18.49 9.34
C ASP A 19 -6.42 18.62 8.85
N PHE A 20 -6.81 19.80 8.38
CA PHE A 20 -8.16 20.04 7.84
C PHE A 20 -8.43 19.21 6.58
N GLU A 21 -7.47 19.11 5.68
CA GLU A 21 -7.62 18.35 4.43
C GLU A 21 -7.64 16.85 4.69
N VAL A 22 -6.86 16.37 5.66
CA VAL A 22 -6.86 14.97 6.07
C VAL A 22 -8.21 14.56 6.63
N GLU A 23 -8.78 15.33 7.54
CA GLU A 23 -10.12 15.06 8.09
C GLU A 23 -11.18 15.01 7.00
N LYS A 24 -11.14 15.93 6.05
CA LYS A 24 -12.05 15.97 4.91
C LYS A 24 -11.86 14.74 4.01
N LEU A 25 -10.62 14.37 3.72
CA LEU A 25 -10.31 13.19 2.89
C LEU A 25 -10.78 11.91 3.58
N ILE A 26 -10.59 11.78 4.89
CA ILE A 26 -11.07 10.62 5.66
C ILE A 26 -12.60 10.56 5.62
N ALA A 27 -13.29 11.68 5.80
CA ALA A 27 -14.75 11.74 5.74
C ALA A 27 -15.31 11.32 4.37
N HIS A 28 -14.56 11.54 3.29
CA HIS A 28 -14.92 11.13 1.93
C HIS A 28 -14.32 9.79 1.50
N SER A 29 -13.68 9.06 2.39
CA SER A 29 -13.04 7.76 2.10
C SER A 29 -13.80 6.63 2.80
N ASN A 30 -15.06 6.45 2.39
CA ASN A 30 -16.01 5.53 3.04
C ASN A 30 -15.87 4.07 2.60
N ASP A 31 -15.17 3.84 1.51
CA ASP A 31 -14.87 2.49 1.02
C ASP A 31 -13.40 2.36 0.61
N GLU A 32 -13.00 1.16 0.24
CA GLU A 32 -11.60 0.89 -0.14
C GLU A 32 -11.19 1.66 -1.39
N SER A 33 -12.07 1.78 -2.38
CA SER A 33 -11.79 2.50 -3.63
C SER A 33 -11.55 3.99 -3.38
N GLN A 34 -12.42 4.64 -2.60
CA GLN A 34 -12.28 6.04 -2.25
C GLN A 34 -11.02 6.28 -1.40
N THR A 35 -10.73 5.39 -0.45
CA THR A 35 -9.51 5.45 0.37
C THR A 35 -8.27 5.36 -0.51
N ARG A 36 -8.26 4.45 -1.46
CA ARG A 36 -7.17 4.27 -2.41
C ARG A 36 -6.94 5.54 -3.23
N ASP A 37 -8.00 6.12 -3.78
CA ASP A 37 -7.91 7.30 -4.64
C ASP A 37 -7.56 8.57 -3.86
N ASN A 38 -8.11 8.75 -2.66
CA ASN A 38 -7.95 9.97 -1.88
C ASN A 38 -6.70 10.01 -1.01
N LEU A 39 -6.24 8.87 -0.51
CA LEU A 39 -5.16 8.79 0.47
C LEU A 39 -3.94 8.02 -0.03
N ILE A 40 -4.13 6.88 -0.67
CA ILE A 40 -3.03 5.96 -0.99
C ILE A 40 -2.33 6.35 -2.28
N HIS A 41 -3.05 6.61 -3.37
CA HIS A 41 -2.44 7.08 -4.63
C HIS A 41 -1.66 8.37 -4.45
N PRO A 42 -2.19 9.40 -3.77
CA PRO A 42 -1.41 10.61 -3.52
C PRO A 42 -0.11 10.33 -2.76
N PHE A 43 -0.14 9.43 -1.80
CA PHE A 43 1.05 9.00 -1.06
C PHE A 43 2.07 8.32 -1.99
N LEU A 44 1.64 7.38 -2.83
CA LEU A 44 2.51 6.71 -3.79
C LEU A 44 3.10 7.69 -4.81
N ASN A 45 2.32 8.64 -5.28
CA ASN A 45 2.79 9.67 -6.21
C ASN A 45 3.87 10.56 -5.58
N ILE A 46 3.73 10.91 -4.30
CA ILE A 46 4.75 11.68 -3.58
C ILE A 46 6.04 10.87 -3.44
N LEU A 47 5.94 9.55 -3.27
CA LEU A 47 7.09 8.64 -3.28
C LEU A 47 7.64 8.38 -4.68
N ASN A 48 7.06 9.02 -5.69
CA ASN A 48 7.46 8.95 -7.10
C ASN A 48 7.15 7.61 -7.79
N TYR A 49 6.15 6.88 -7.33
CA TYR A 49 5.61 5.75 -8.06
C TYR A 49 4.49 6.21 -8.98
N GLN A 50 4.57 5.85 -10.25
CA GLN A 50 3.61 6.23 -11.29
C GLN A 50 2.64 5.09 -11.57
N LYS A 51 1.35 5.39 -11.57
CA LYS A 51 0.31 4.43 -11.97
C LYS A 51 0.54 3.97 -13.42
N ILE A 52 0.31 2.71 -13.69
CA ILE A 52 0.53 2.02 -14.97
C ILE A 52 2.00 1.68 -15.20
N GLU A 53 2.92 2.61 -14.98
CA GLU A 53 4.35 2.40 -15.19
C GLU A 53 4.98 1.57 -14.05
N ASP A 54 4.68 1.92 -12.80
CA ASP A 54 5.29 1.34 -11.63
C ASP A 54 4.38 0.42 -10.84
N TYR A 55 3.07 0.63 -10.93
CA TYR A 55 2.11 -0.21 -10.21
C TYR A 55 0.80 -0.42 -10.97
N THR A 56 0.15 -1.53 -10.65
CA THR A 56 -1.18 -1.88 -11.16
C THR A 56 -2.13 -2.19 -10.01
N HIS A 57 -3.43 -1.98 -10.25
CA HIS A 57 -4.49 -2.36 -9.32
C HIS A 57 -4.97 -3.78 -9.55
N GLU A 58 -5.52 -4.37 -8.50
CA GLU A 58 -6.19 -5.67 -8.57
C GLU A 58 -5.30 -6.76 -9.20
N PHE A 59 -4.05 -6.79 -8.78
CA PHE A 59 -3.11 -7.83 -9.20
C PHE A 59 -3.58 -9.20 -8.72
N VAL A 60 -3.68 -10.14 -9.65
CA VAL A 60 -4.03 -11.52 -9.32
C VAL A 60 -2.78 -12.24 -8.82
N ALA A 61 -2.77 -12.54 -7.52
CA ALA A 61 -1.74 -13.39 -6.95
C ALA A 61 -2.02 -14.85 -7.30
N ASP A 62 -0.97 -15.62 -7.56
CA ASP A 62 -1.08 -17.06 -7.86
C ASP A 62 -1.26 -17.86 -6.55
N LEU A 63 -2.44 -17.74 -5.97
CA LEU A 63 -2.79 -18.40 -4.71
C LEU A 63 -3.32 -19.79 -4.96
N LYS A 64 -2.64 -20.82 -4.47
CA LYS A 64 -3.02 -22.23 -4.65
C LYS A 64 -4.45 -22.54 -4.21
N ASP A 65 -4.91 -21.92 -3.13
CA ASP A 65 -6.22 -22.23 -2.52
C ASP A 65 -7.23 -21.08 -2.62
N LYS A 66 -6.87 -19.97 -3.26
CA LYS A 66 -7.70 -18.76 -3.28
C LYS A 66 -7.80 -18.17 -4.69
N ARG A 67 -8.22 -19.02 -5.63
CA ARG A 67 -8.38 -18.63 -7.05
C ARG A 67 -9.23 -17.37 -7.19
N GLY A 68 -8.73 -16.40 -7.96
CA GLY A 68 -9.41 -15.15 -8.24
C GLY A 68 -9.30 -14.07 -7.17
N LYS A 69 -8.59 -14.30 -6.07
CA LYS A 69 -8.30 -13.24 -5.10
C LYS A 69 -7.20 -12.33 -5.64
N LYS A 70 -7.46 -11.03 -5.54
CA LYS A 70 -6.60 -10.00 -6.08
C LYS A 70 -5.99 -9.17 -4.96
N VAL A 71 -4.73 -8.83 -5.13
CA VAL A 71 -4.07 -7.80 -4.32
C VAL A 71 -4.47 -6.44 -4.86
N ASP A 72 -4.76 -5.49 -3.97
CA ASP A 72 -5.27 -4.18 -4.39
C ASP A 72 -4.28 -3.39 -5.25
N ILE A 73 -3.01 -3.38 -4.87
CA ILE A 73 -1.95 -2.71 -5.61
C ILE A 73 -0.70 -3.59 -5.65
N ALA A 74 -0.10 -3.72 -6.82
CA ALA A 74 1.18 -4.38 -7.01
C ALA A 74 2.18 -3.41 -7.65
N ILE A 75 3.31 -3.19 -6.99
CA ILE A 75 4.37 -2.30 -7.48
C ILE A 75 5.44 -3.14 -8.16
N THR A 76 5.68 -2.85 -9.43
CA THR A 76 6.60 -3.58 -10.29
C THR A 76 7.91 -2.82 -10.57
N ILE A 77 7.88 -1.50 -10.53
CA ILE A 77 9.02 -0.58 -10.80
C ILE A 77 9.68 -0.95 -12.13
N GLY A 78 8.90 -0.93 -13.22
CA GLY A 78 9.39 -1.26 -14.56
C GLY A 78 9.80 -2.73 -14.74
N LYS A 79 9.49 -3.59 -13.78
CA LYS A 79 9.78 -5.03 -13.84
C LYS A 79 8.52 -5.81 -14.19
N LYS A 80 8.71 -6.99 -14.73
CA LYS A 80 7.60 -7.87 -15.12
C LYS A 80 6.84 -8.43 -13.91
N ASN A 81 7.52 -8.67 -12.80
CA ASN A 81 6.97 -9.26 -11.60
C ASN A 81 6.93 -8.27 -10.45
N PRO A 82 5.88 -8.28 -9.62
CA PRO A 82 5.76 -7.34 -8.51
C PRO A 82 6.82 -7.57 -7.43
N ILE A 83 7.31 -6.46 -6.88
CA ILE A 83 8.26 -6.44 -5.77
C ILE A 83 7.55 -6.12 -4.45
N ILE A 84 6.54 -5.25 -4.51
CA ILE A 84 5.76 -4.81 -3.35
C ILE A 84 4.29 -5.09 -3.62
N LEU A 85 3.62 -5.71 -2.66
CA LEU A 85 2.18 -5.91 -2.67
C LEU A 85 1.53 -5.05 -1.59
N ILE A 86 0.44 -4.37 -1.94
CA ILE A 86 -0.27 -3.49 -1.00
C ILE A 86 -1.72 -3.94 -0.91
N GLU A 87 -2.14 -4.25 0.31
CA GLU A 87 -3.55 -4.52 0.64
C GLU A 87 -4.15 -3.27 1.28
N CYS A 88 -5.24 -2.78 0.71
CA CYS A 88 -5.90 -1.57 1.13
C CYS A 88 -7.18 -1.88 1.88
N LYS A 89 -7.43 -1.11 2.95
CA LYS A 89 -8.69 -1.12 3.68
C LYS A 89 -9.25 0.30 3.71
N ARG A 90 -10.54 0.46 3.97
CA ARG A 90 -11.15 1.80 4.06
C ARG A 90 -10.57 2.59 5.23
N ALA A 91 -10.57 3.92 5.11
CA ALA A 91 -9.86 4.81 6.03
C ALA A 91 -10.30 4.68 7.51
N ASN A 92 -11.56 4.40 7.75
CA ASN A 92 -12.08 4.26 9.10
C ASN A 92 -12.10 2.83 9.62
N GLN A 93 -11.53 1.88 8.87
CA GLN A 93 -11.43 0.49 9.29
C GLN A 93 -10.13 0.26 10.06
N LYS A 94 -10.27 -0.31 11.25
CA LYS A 94 -9.10 -0.73 12.03
C LYS A 94 -8.42 -1.91 11.36
N LEU A 95 -7.11 -1.83 11.20
CA LEU A 95 -6.31 -2.93 10.69
C LEU A 95 -6.17 -4.01 11.76
N ASN A 96 -6.35 -5.27 11.38
CA ASN A 96 -6.33 -6.40 12.30
C ASN A 96 -5.44 -7.55 11.82
N ASP A 97 -5.28 -8.57 12.65
CA ASP A 97 -4.42 -9.71 12.36
C ASP A 97 -4.88 -10.53 11.14
N ASN A 98 -6.18 -10.60 10.89
CA ASN A 98 -6.71 -11.29 9.70
C ASN A 98 -6.33 -10.57 8.42
N HIS A 99 -6.38 -9.23 8.42
CA HIS A 99 -5.92 -8.43 7.30
C HIS A 99 -4.43 -8.66 7.04
N PHE A 100 -3.64 -8.67 8.10
CA PHE A 100 -2.20 -8.90 8.00
C PHE A 100 -1.87 -10.32 7.51
N ARG A 101 -2.60 -11.31 7.97
CA ARG A 101 -2.45 -12.70 7.52
C ARG A 101 -2.75 -12.83 6.03
N GLN A 102 -3.81 -12.17 5.55
CA GLN A 102 -4.16 -12.13 4.13
C GLN A 102 -3.02 -11.56 3.29
N LEU A 103 -2.44 -10.43 3.72
CA LEU A 103 -1.29 -9.83 3.05
C LEU A 103 -0.09 -10.79 3.03
N ARG A 104 0.21 -11.41 4.16
CA ARG A 104 1.31 -12.37 4.27
C ARG A 104 1.13 -13.54 3.31
N ASP A 105 -0.08 -14.07 3.19
CA ASP A 105 -0.39 -15.15 2.26
C ASP A 105 -0.14 -14.72 0.81
N TYR A 106 -0.58 -13.52 0.43
CA TYR A 106 -0.29 -12.97 -0.90
C TYR A 106 1.21 -12.86 -1.17
N CYS A 107 1.99 -12.37 -0.21
CA CYS A 107 3.43 -12.23 -0.35
C CYS A 107 4.11 -13.61 -0.46
N THR A 108 3.66 -14.59 0.32
CA THR A 108 4.18 -15.96 0.29
C THR A 108 3.95 -16.61 -1.06
N ASP A 109 2.78 -16.40 -1.66
CA ASP A 109 2.40 -16.99 -2.93
C ASP A 109 2.87 -16.20 -4.16
N THR A 110 3.55 -15.09 -3.95
CA THR A 110 4.15 -14.27 -5.00
C THR A 110 5.67 -14.25 -4.82
N PRO A 111 6.41 -15.14 -5.49
CA PRO A 111 7.86 -15.33 -5.22
C PRO A 111 8.70 -14.07 -5.37
N SER A 112 8.36 -13.18 -6.30
CA SER A 112 9.08 -11.92 -6.55
C SER A 112 8.83 -10.85 -5.49
N ALA A 113 7.71 -10.92 -4.76
CA ALA A 113 7.35 -9.93 -3.77
C ALA A 113 8.27 -10.04 -2.55
N LYS A 114 8.89 -8.93 -2.18
CA LYS A 114 9.80 -8.84 -1.03
C LYS A 114 9.18 -8.11 0.14
N ILE A 115 8.26 -7.21 -0.13
CA ILE A 115 7.61 -6.36 0.85
C ILE A 115 6.10 -6.42 0.65
N GLY A 116 5.38 -6.55 1.75
CA GLY A 116 3.94 -6.37 1.80
C GLY A 116 3.60 -5.15 2.64
N ILE A 117 2.59 -4.41 2.24
CA ILE A 117 2.09 -3.24 2.96
C ILE A 117 0.59 -3.41 3.16
N LEU A 118 0.16 -3.34 4.41
CA LEU A 118 -1.25 -3.26 4.79
C LEU A 118 -1.54 -1.82 5.20
N THR A 119 -2.54 -1.21 4.60
CA THR A 119 -2.85 0.19 4.89
C THR A 119 -4.34 0.50 4.78
N ASN A 120 -4.79 1.46 5.60
CA ASN A 120 -6.09 2.12 5.46
C ASN A 120 -5.92 3.58 5.01
N GLY A 121 -4.75 3.95 4.51
CA GLY A 121 -4.42 5.32 4.12
C GLY A 121 -3.95 6.20 5.27
N ILE A 122 -4.15 5.79 6.51
CA ILE A 122 -3.75 6.49 7.74
C ILE A 122 -2.62 5.73 8.44
N GLU A 123 -2.79 4.42 8.58
CA GLU A 123 -1.79 3.51 9.11
C GLU A 123 -1.16 2.69 8.00
N TYR A 124 0.11 2.40 8.12
CA TYR A 124 0.88 1.58 7.20
C TYR A 124 1.63 0.52 8.00
N LYS A 125 1.33 -0.75 7.75
CA LYS A 125 2.00 -1.89 8.39
C LYS A 125 2.78 -2.67 7.36
N PHE A 126 4.02 -3.02 7.68
CA PHE A 126 4.96 -3.61 6.75
C PHE A 126 5.28 -5.05 7.11
N TYR A 127 5.37 -5.89 6.08
CA TYR A 127 5.82 -7.27 6.17
C TYR A 127 6.99 -7.48 5.24
N THR A 128 8.02 -8.20 5.71
CA THR A 128 9.11 -8.66 4.86
C THR A 128 9.29 -10.18 4.98
N LYS A 129 9.61 -10.83 3.88
CA LYS A 129 9.85 -12.28 3.88
C LYS A 129 11.10 -12.68 4.67
N GLN A 130 12.08 -11.80 4.77
CA GLN A 130 13.34 -12.10 5.43
C GLN A 130 13.19 -12.29 6.93
N SER A 131 12.39 -11.46 7.56
CA SER A 131 12.20 -11.51 9.01
C SER A 131 10.95 -12.27 9.43
N ASN A 132 10.03 -12.51 8.50
CA ASN A 132 8.70 -13.09 8.76
C ASN A 132 7.95 -12.36 9.89
N SER A 133 8.21 -11.09 10.06
CA SER A 133 7.67 -10.24 11.12
C SER A 133 7.17 -8.92 10.58
N LEU A 134 6.24 -8.33 11.34
CA LEU A 134 5.78 -6.97 11.13
C LEU A 134 6.90 -6.01 11.50
N LEU A 135 7.28 -5.11 10.59
CA LEU A 135 8.34 -4.15 10.88
C LEU A 135 7.79 -2.90 11.57
N TYR A 136 6.98 -2.10 10.90
CA TYR A 136 6.40 -0.85 11.45
C TYR A 136 5.26 -0.31 10.60
N ASP A 137 4.52 0.54 11.22
CA ASP A 137 3.48 1.36 10.61
C ASP A 137 4.08 2.54 9.82
#